data_0e5156661136a66c096b93f8c23f8d16
#
_entry.id   0e5156661136a66c096b93f8c23f8d16
#
_cell.length_a   1.000
_cell.length_b   1.000
_cell.length_c   1.000
_cell.angle_alpha   90.00
_cell.angle_beta   90.00
_cell.angle_gamma   90.00
#
_symmetry.space_group_name_H-M   'P 1'
#
loop_
_entity.id
_entity.type
_entity.pdbx_description
1 polymer ?
#
loop_
_entity_poly.entity_id
_entity_poly.type
_entity_poly.pdbx_seq_one_letter_code
_entity_poly.pdbx_strand_id
1 'polypeptide(L)'
;MAIDDNAASREAVLARVRTALGRSGGADAARAAALAYIAGRRQGPRPAMAADLVTRFLARATDMASTVERVATLDVVPPAVASYLAALGPAGEAARCGVCWPQFATLGWAQAGLTVESRPTVGHDALGITGCFCAIAETGTLVMASGTQTPSATFLLPDTHVAIVLADQVVPGMEEAFARVREQGALPRAVNLVSGPSRTGDIEQTIVLGAHGPRRMHVVLVG
;
A
#
# COMPACT_ATOMS: atom_id res chain seq x y z
N MET A 1 -32.42 -16.71 -21.48
CA MET A 1 -32.00 -16.75 -22.90
C MET A 1 -31.01 -15.65 -23.28
N ALA A 2 -30.33 -15.00 -22.34
CA ALA A 2 -29.37 -13.91 -22.58
C ALA A 2 -27.87 -14.28 -22.38
N ILE A 3 -27.56 -15.50 -21.99
CA ILE A 3 -26.17 -15.91 -21.64
C ILE A 3 -25.43 -16.47 -22.88
N ASP A 4 -26.16 -17.05 -23.85
CA ASP A 4 -25.56 -17.66 -25.05
C ASP A 4 -25.08 -16.64 -26.10
N ASP A 5 -25.74 -15.48 -26.18
CA ASP A 5 -25.42 -14.44 -27.17
C ASP A 5 -24.07 -13.77 -26.88
N ASN A 6 -23.70 -13.68 -25.60
CA ASN A 6 -22.42 -13.09 -25.18
C ASN A 6 -21.22 -14.02 -25.47
N ALA A 7 -21.39 -15.35 -25.41
CA ALA A 7 -20.35 -16.31 -25.70
C ALA A 7 -20.05 -16.34 -27.22
N ALA A 8 -21.07 -16.30 -28.07
CA ALA A 8 -20.94 -16.26 -29.52
C ALA A 8 -20.28 -14.95 -29.97
N SER A 9 -20.71 -13.82 -29.45
CA SER A 9 -20.12 -12.51 -29.74
C SER A 9 -18.65 -12.43 -29.33
N ARG A 10 -18.31 -12.95 -28.13
CA ARG A 10 -16.92 -13.05 -27.66
C ARG A 10 -16.05 -13.89 -28.59
N GLU A 11 -16.53 -15.07 -29.00
CA GLU A 11 -15.79 -15.94 -29.89
C GLU A 11 -15.59 -15.32 -31.28
N ALA A 12 -16.60 -14.64 -31.83
CA ALA A 12 -16.49 -13.92 -33.08
C ALA A 12 -15.40 -12.84 -33.05
N VAL A 13 -15.33 -12.05 -31.95
CA VAL A 13 -14.28 -11.05 -31.77
C VAL A 13 -12.91 -11.69 -31.65
N LEU A 14 -12.77 -12.76 -30.86
CA LEU A 14 -11.50 -13.46 -30.68
C LEU A 14 -11.05 -14.14 -31.97
N ALA A 15 -11.95 -14.70 -32.78
CA ALA A 15 -11.64 -15.28 -34.09
C ALA A 15 -11.07 -14.23 -35.05
N ARG A 16 -11.66 -13.04 -35.09
CA ARG A 16 -11.12 -11.92 -35.91
C ARG A 16 -9.74 -11.50 -35.47
N VAL A 17 -9.50 -11.42 -34.16
CA VAL A 17 -8.15 -11.10 -33.59
C VAL A 17 -7.14 -12.18 -33.97
N ARG A 18 -7.49 -13.47 -33.83
CA ARG A 18 -6.61 -14.59 -34.22
C ARG A 18 -6.25 -14.54 -35.70
N THR A 19 -7.24 -14.29 -36.55
CA THR A 19 -7.02 -14.18 -38.01
C THR A 19 -6.10 -13.00 -38.34
N ALA A 20 -6.36 -11.82 -37.74
CA ALA A 20 -5.54 -10.62 -37.97
C ALA A 20 -4.08 -10.81 -37.50
N LEU A 21 -3.86 -11.61 -36.46
CA LEU A 21 -2.53 -11.94 -35.92
C LEU A 21 -1.85 -13.11 -36.65
N GLY A 22 -2.49 -13.70 -37.67
CA GLY A 22 -1.96 -14.90 -38.38
C GLY A 22 -1.88 -16.14 -37.49
N ARG A 23 -2.63 -16.19 -36.37
CA ARG A 23 -2.60 -17.30 -35.41
C ARG A 23 -3.71 -18.31 -35.70
N SER A 24 -3.47 -19.20 -36.64
CA SER A 24 -4.46 -20.20 -37.06
C SER A 24 -4.39 -21.56 -36.34
N GLY A 25 -3.55 -21.70 -35.32
CA GLY A 25 -3.41 -22.95 -34.55
C GLY A 25 -2.15 -22.91 -33.67
N GLY A 26 -2.07 -23.79 -32.67
CA GLY A 26 -0.87 -23.91 -31.83
C GLY A 26 -0.81 -23.01 -30.59
N ALA A 27 -1.99 -22.65 -30.04
CA ALA A 27 -2.08 -21.87 -28.80
C ALA A 27 -1.36 -22.53 -27.61
N ASP A 28 -1.27 -23.88 -27.61
CA ASP A 28 -0.72 -24.63 -26.47
C ASP A 28 0.79 -24.43 -26.31
N ALA A 29 1.55 -24.47 -27.39
CA ALA A 29 3.00 -24.24 -27.33
C ALA A 29 3.33 -22.79 -26.93
N ALA A 30 2.60 -21.81 -27.50
CA ALA A 30 2.76 -20.41 -27.13
C ALA A 30 2.34 -20.15 -25.66
N ARG A 31 1.28 -20.80 -25.22
CA ARG A 31 0.82 -20.74 -23.82
C ARG A 31 1.85 -21.38 -22.88
N ALA A 32 2.37 -22.56 -23.23
CA ALA A 32 3.40 -23.22 -22.44
C ALA A 32 4.68 -22.36 -22.33
N ALA A 33 5.12 -21.76 -23.43
CA ALA A 33 6.25 -20.85 -23.45
C ALA A 33 6.01 -19.60 -22.58
N ALA A 34 4.82 -19.02 -22.65
CA ALA A 34 4.43 -17.87 -21.79
C ALA A 34 4.40 -18.25 -20.32
N LEU A 35 3.84 -19.41 -19.99
CA LEU A 35 3.81 -19.91 -18.60
C LEU A 35 5.22 -20.19 -18.07
N ALA A 36 6.10 -20.79 -18.90
CA ALA A 36 7.49 -21.02 -18.54
C ALA A 36 8.24 -19.69 -18.32
N TYR A 37 8.00 -18.68 -19.17
CA TYR A 37 8.58 -17.35 -19.00
C TYR A 37 8.11 -16.71 -17.68
N ILE A 38 6.81 -16.75 -17.39
CA ILE A 38 6.24 -16.23 -16.14
C ILE A 38 6.80 -16.99 -14.92
N ALA A 39 6.91 -18.33 -15.01
CA ALA A 39 7.47 -19.15 -13.94
C ALA A 39 8.95 -18.87 -13.69
N GLY A 40 9.71 -18.51 -14.72
CA GLY A 40 11.12 -18.17 -14.62
C GLY A 40 11.41 -16.89 -13.84
N ARG A 41 10.42 -16.01 -13.66
CA ARG A 41 10.48 -14.78 -12.83
C ARG A 41 11.79 -14.02 -12.99
N ARG A 42 12.22 -13.80 -14.24
CA ARG A 42 13.46 -13.09 -14.52
C ARG A 42 13.43 -11.70 -13.91
N GLN A 43 14.43 -11.40 -13.10
CA GLN A 43 14.61 -10.07 -12.52
C GLN A 43 15.33 -9.18 -13.54
N GLY A 44 14.93 -7.91 -13.61
CA GLY A 44 15.65 -6.88 -14.33
C GLY A 44 16.93 -6.44 -13.62
N PRO A 45 17.70 -5.51 -14.22
CA PRO A 45 18.82 -4.87 -13.54
C PRO A 45 18.31 -4.16 -12.29
N ARG A 46 19.02 -4.34 -11.17
CA ARG A 46 18.66 -3.73 -9.88
C ARG A 46 19.69 -2.69 -9.48
N PRO A 47 19.28 -1.56 -8.91
CA PRO A 47 20.21 -0.59 -8.36
C PRO A 47 21.00 -1.19 -7.19
N ALA A 48 22.20 -0.72 -6.96
CA ALA A 48 22.97 -1.09 -5.78
C ALA A 48 22.19 -0.70 -4.51
N MET A 49 22.07 -1.67 -3.59
CA MET A 49 21.30 -1.51 -2.35
C MET A 49 22.24 -1.40 -1.17
N ALA A 50 21.97 -0.47 -0.24
CA ALA A 50 22.66 -0.42 1.05
C ALA A 50 22.33 -1.68 1.87
N ALA A 51 23.27 -2.12 2.70
CA ALA A 51 23.07 -3.29 3.56
C ALA A 51 21.99 -3.06 4.63
N ASP A 52 21.88 -1.84 5.15
CA ASP A 52 20.84 -1.45 6.10
C ASP A 52 19.57 -1.01 5.35
N LEU A 53 18.66 -1.96 5.21
CA LEU A 53 17.38 -1.74 4.52
C LEU A 53 16.45 -0.81 5.30
N VAL A 54 16.51 -0.83 6.62
CA VAL A 54 15.65 0.03 7.48
C VAL A 54 16.01 1.49 7.30
N THR A 55 17.29 1.82 7.46
CA THR A 55 17.79 3.19 7.24
C THR A 55 17.49 3.66 5.83
N ARG A 56 17.67 2.79 4.82
CA ARG A 56 17.35 3.14 3.44
C ARG A 56 15.85 3.39 3.26
N PHE A 57 14.98 2.53 3.80
CA PHE A 57 13.54 2.72 3.73
C PHE A 57 13.11 4.08 4.30
N LEU A 58 13.58 4.41 5.51
CA LEU A 58 13.25 5.68 6.16
C LEU A 58 13.71 6.89 5.33
N ALA A 59 14.95 6.85 4.81
CA ALA A 59 15.46 7.91 3.94
C ALA A 59 14.58 8.09 2.69
N ARG A 60 14.24 6.99 2.00
CA ARG A 60 13.41 7.05 0.80
C ARG A 60 11.97 7.47 1.09
N ALA A 61 11.38 7.04 2.22
CA ALA A 61 10.06 7.51 2.65
C ALA A 61 10.05 9.02 2.90
N THR A 62 11.14 9.55 3.48
CA THR A 62 11.33 11.00 3.67
C THR A 62 11.44 11.73 2.32
N ASP A 63 12.21 11.20 1.37
CA ASP A 63 12.30 11.75 0.01
C ASP A 63 10.93 11.80 -0.69
N MET A 64 10.03 10.86 -0.35
CA MET A 64 8.65 10.82 -0.84
C MET A 64 7.70 11.70 0.00
N ALA A 65 8.25 12.59 0.84
CA ALA A 65 7.54 13.53 1.71
C ALA A 65 6.66 12.88 2.80
N SER A 66 6.98 11.67 3.20
CA SER A 66 6.49 11.14 4.48
C SER A 66 7.34 11.72 5.62
N THR A 67 6.72 11.96 6.77
CA THR A 67 7.48 12.09 8.02
C THR A 67 7.73 10.71 8.59
N VAL A 68 8.86 10.53 9.27
CA VAL A 68 9.27 9.22 9.78
C VAL A 68 9.75 9.34 11.23
N GLU A 69 9.43 8.33 12.03
CA GLU A 69 9.92 8.17 13.40
C GLU A 69 10.26 6.72 13.64
N ARG A 70 11.33 6.44 14.42
CA ARG A 70 11.70 5.10 14.84
C ARG A 70 11.48 4.94 16.35
N VAL A 71 10.79 3.88 16.73
CA VAL A 71 10.50 3.52 18.12
C VAL A 71 10.97 2.11 18.41
N ALA A 72 11.23 1.81 19.67
CA ALA A 72 11.77 0.49 20.04
C ALA A 72 10.68 -0.60 20.03
N THR A 73 9.46 -0.27 20.46
CA THR A 73 8.39 -1.25 20.70
C THR A 73 7.03 -0.67 20.35
N LEU A 74 6.01 -1.54 20.21
CA LEU A 74 4.64 -1.14 19.84
C LEU A 74 3.94 -0.27 20.90
N ASP A 75 4.27 -0.44 22.17
CA ASP A 75 3.69 0.36 23.25
C ASP A 75 4.14 1.82 23.23
N VAL A 76 5.27 2.13 22.58
CA VAL A 76 5.73 3.51 22.37
C VAL A 76 5.04 4.19 21.16
N VAL A 77 4.35 3.44 20.31
CA VAL A 77 3.68 4.00 19.13
C VAL A 77 2.60 5.04 19.48
N PRO A 78 1.66 4.81 20.42
CA PRO A 78 0.65 5.81 20.74
C PRO A 78 1.21 7.17 21.19
N PRO A 79 2.18 7.27 22.12
CA PRO A 79 2.78 8.55 22.48
C PRO A 79 3.57 9.19 21.32
N ALA A 80 4.22 8.41 20.46
CA ALA A 80 4.89 8.93 19.25
C ALA A 80 3.89 9.57 18.30
N VAL A 81 2.77 8.90 18.01
CA VAL A 81 1.69 9.45 17.19
C VAL A 81 1.09 10.71 17.82
N ALA A 82 0.85 10.73 19.12
CA ALA A 82 0.35 11.92 19.82
C ALA A 82 1.31 13.11 19.70
N SER A 83 2.61 12.87 19.82
CA SER A 83 3.66 13.88 19.63
C SER A 83 3.69 14.42 18.19
N TYR A 84 3.62 13.52 17.21
CA TYR A 84 3.51 13.91 15.81
C TYR A 84 2.29 14.79 15.56
N LEU A 85 1.12 14.40 16.03
CA LEU A 85 -0.10 15.18 15.85
C LEU A 85 -0.02 16.54 16.56
N ALA A 86 0.54 16.60 17.78
CA ALA A 86 0.74 17.87 18.48
C ALA A 86 1.61 18.85 17.68
N ALA A 87 2.62 18.36 16.96
CA ALA A 87 3.48 19.18 16.11
C ALA A 87 2.76 19.75 14.86
N LEU A 88 1.62 19.18 14.46
CA LEU A 88 0.81 19.69 13.35
C LEU A 88 -0.11 20.86 13.73
N GLY A 89 -0.18 21.24 15.01
CA GLY A 89 -1.07 22.29 15.50
C GLY A 89 -2.55 21.98 15.27
N PRO A 90 -3.35 22.93 14.75
CA PRO A 90 -4.81 22.74 14.59
C PRO A 90 -5.19 21.52 13.75
N ALA A 91 -4.39 21.17 12.73
CA ALA A 91 -4.63 19.99 11.89
C ALA A 91 -4.42 18.69 12.65
N GLY A 92 -3.48 18.65 13.59
CA GLY A 92 -3.23 17.50 14.44
C GLY A 92 -4.29 17.39 15.55
N GLU A 93 -4.77 18.52 16.08
CA GLU A 93 -5.86 18.52 17.04
C GLU A 93 -7.15 17.90 16.44
N ALA A 94 -7.48 18.26 15.21
CA ALA A 94 -8.60 17.63 14.48
C ALA A 94 -8.38 16.13 14.24
N ALA A 95 -7.14 15.67 14.19
CA ALA A 95 -6.78 14.27 13.96
C ALA A 95 -6.58 13.43 15.24
N ARG A 96 -6.94 13.96 16.43
CA ARG A 96 -6.89 13.19 17.70
C ARG A 96 -7.94 12.09 17.77
N CYS A 97 -8.96 12.15 16.90
CA CYS A 97 -9.98 11.10 16.76
C CYS A 97 -9.78 10.40 15.41
N GLY A 98 -9.79 9.07 15.41
CA GLY A 98 -9.57 8.32 14.18
C GLY A 98 -9.87 6.84 14.30
N VAL A 99 -9.47 6.13 13.28
CA VAL A 99 -9.69 4.68 13.15
C VAL A 99 -8.38 3.93 12.96
N CYS A 100 -8.36 2.68 13.41
CA CYS A 100 -7.20 1.80 13.19
C CYS A 100 -7.62 0.42 12.67
N TRP A 101 -6.65 -0.26 12.08
CA TRP A 101 -6.81 -1.70 11.82
C TRP A 101 -6.89 -2.48 13.13
N PRO A 102 -7.65 -3.59 13.17
CA PRO A 102 -7.93 -4.36 14.40
C PRO A 102 -6.68 -4.78 15.18
N GLN A 103 -5.58 -5.06 14.49
CA GLN A 103 -4.32 -5.46 15.14
C GLN A 103 -3.71 -4.40 16.06
N PHE A 104 -4.15 -3.14 15.96
CA PHE A 104 -3.67 -2.04 16.78
C PHE A 104 -4.72 -1.52 17.79
N ALA A 105 -5.87 -2.18 17.86
CA ALA A 105 -6.98 -1.76 18.73
C ALA A 105 -6.63 -1.73 20.21
N THR A 106 -5.71 -2.58 20.65
CA THR A 106 -5.35 -2.74 22.06
C THR A 106 -4.17 -1.88 22.51
N LEU A 107 -3.60 -1.09 21.61
CA LEU A 107 -2.54 -0.15 22.02
C LEU A 107 -3.08 0.98 22.88
N GLY A 108 -2.22 1.56 23.70
CA GLY A 108 -2.55 2.58 24.69
C GLY A 108 -2.96 3.96 24.13
N TRP A 109 -3.90 4.00 23.18
CA TRP A 109 -4.32 5.24 22.51
C TRP A 109 -4.91 6.26 23.50
N ALA A 110 -5.83 5.81 24.37
CA ALA A 110 -6.46 6.68 25.34
C ALA A 110 -5.46 7.27 26.35
N GLN A 111 -4.46 6.50 26.78
CA GLN A 111 -3.38 6.98 27.66
C GLN A 111 -2.51 8.04 26.96
N ALA A 112 -2.41 7.99 25.65
CA ALA A 112 -1.73 9.01 24.84
C ALA A 112 -2.62 10.21 24.47
N GLY A 113 -3.86 10.26 24.96
CA GLY A 113 -4.82 11.34 24.68
C GLY A 113 -5.41 11.28 23.28
N LEU A 114 -5.48 10.09 22.68
CA LEU A 114 -6.06 9.84 21.36
C LEU A 114 -7.32 8.98 21.48
N THR A 115 -8.35 9.30 20.71
CA THR A 115 -9.56 8.49 20.58
C THR A 115 -9.49 7.71 19.28
N VAL A 116 -9.03 6.45 19.35
CA VAL A 116 -8.84 5.58 18.17
C VAL A 116 -9.74 4.36 18.29
N GLU A 117 -10.56 4.14 17.28
CA GLU A 117 -11.52 3.04 17.23
C GLU A 117 -11.14 2.03 16.15
N SER A 118 -11.29 0.74 16.49
CA SER A 118 -11.12 -0.33 15.49
C SER A 118 -12.44 -0.60 14.78
N ARG A 119 -12.69 0.15 13.74
CA ARG A 119 -13.86 0.03 12.86
C ARG A 119 -13.53 0.45 11.44
N PRO A 120 -14.38 0.17 10.46
CA PRO A 120 -14.28 0.79 9.14
C PRO A 120 -14.40 2.31 9.25
N THR A 121 -13.64 3.03 8.42
CA THR A 121 -13.79 4.49 8.31
C THR A 121 -15.12 4.86 7.68
N VAL A 122 -15.70 5.95 8.11
CA VAL A 122 -16.96 6.51 7.59
C VAL A 122 -16.77 7.77 6.74
N GLY A 123 -15.52 8.04 6.32
CA GLY A 123 -15.19 9.10 5.36
C GLY A 123 -14.95 10.49 5.96
N HIS A 124 -15.29 10.72 7.23
CA HIS A 124 -14.97 11.96 7.95
C HIS A 124 -13.95 11.75 9.08
N ASP A 125 -13.39 10.55 9.20
CA ASP A 125 -12.29 10.31 10.11
C ASP A 125 -11.04 11.05 9.63
N ALA A 126 -10.45 11.88 10.49
CA ALA A 126 -9.29 12.69 10.15
C ALA A 126 -7.97 11.90 10.24
N LEU A 127 -7.96 10.79 10.99
CA LEU A 127 -6.81 9.94 11.23
C LEU A 127 -7.13 8.49 10.88
N GLY A 128 -6.27 7.87 10.06
CA GLY A 128 -6.27 6.43 9.81
C GLY A 128 -4.94 5.81 10.20
N ILE A 129 -4.98 4.79 11.05
CA ILE A 129 -3.80 4.08 11.55
C ILE A 129 -3.80 2.66 11.00
N THR A 130 -2.74 2.30 10.30
CA THR A 130 -2.60 0.97 9.69
C THR A 130 -1.23 0.38 9.96
N GLY A 131 -1.08 -0.91 9.68
CA GLY A 131 0.21 -1.52 9.37
C GLY A 131 0.50 -1.46 7.88
N CYS A 132 1.41 -2.30 7.45
CA CYS A 132 1.61 -2.63 6.05
C CYS A 132 1.79 -4.14 5.89
N PHE A 133 1.65 -4.63 4.67
CA PHE A 133 2.01 -6.02 4.34
C PHE A 133 3.54 -6.19 4.34
N CYS A 134 4.23 -5.28 3.67
CA CYS A 134 5.68 -5.09 3.75
C CYS A 134 6.04 -3.66 3.30
N ALA A 135 7.30 -3.28 3.49
CA ALA A 135 7.83 -1.97 3.13
C ALA A 135 9.04 -2.13 2.21
N ILE A 136 9.08 -1.42 1.08
CA ILE A 136 10.13 -1.55 0.06
C ILE A 136 11.22 -0.50 0.30
N ALA A 137 12.42 -0.96 0.65
CA ALA A 137 13.55 -0.09 0.96
C ALA A 137 14.05 0.71 -0.27
N GLU A 138 13.97 0.13 -1.46
CA GLU A 138 14.42 0.77 -2.71
C GLU A 138 13.73 2.09 -2.97
N THR A 139 12.42 2.17 -2.70
CA THR A 139 11.55 3.29 -3.10
C THR A 139 10.87 4.02 -1.94
N GLY A 140 10.99 3.51 -0.70
CA GLY A 140 10.26 4.06 0.45
C GLY A 140 8.75 3.80 0.37
N THR A 141 8.36 2.70 -0.26
CA THR A 141 6.96 2.38 -0.58
C THR A 141 6.39 1.39 0.42
N LEU A 142 5.19 1.64 0.92
CA LEU A 142 4.40 0.66 1.66
C LEU A 142 3.58 -0.20 0.70
N VAL A 143 3.59 -1.50 0.92
CA VAL A 143 2.72 -2.46 0.22
C VAL A 143 1.53 -2.74 1.12
N MET A 144 0.34 -2.39 0.65
CA MET A 144 -0.92 -2.54 1.37
C MET A 144 -1.77 -3.61 0.68
N ALA A 145 -1.89 -4.77 1.30
CA ALA A 145 -2.74 -5.87 0.80
C ALA A 145 -4.14 -5.76 1.42
N SER A 146 -5.17 -5.71 0.58
CA SER A 146 -6.56 -5.65 1.06
C SER A 146 -7.01 -6.97 1.65
N GLY A 147 -7.77 -6.90 2.74
CA GLY A 147 -8.35 -8.04 3.44
C GLY A 147 -9.47 -7.61 4.38
N THR A 148 -10.14 -8.57 5.00
CA THR A 148 -11.22 -8.28 5.97
C THR A 148 -10.73 -7.52 7.19
N GLN A 149 -9.47 -7.72 7.59
CA GLN A 149 -8.83 -7.03 8.71
C GLN A 149 -7.97 -5.83 8.27
N THR A 150 -7.85 -5.60 6.97
CA THR A 150 -7.01 -4.56 6.38
C THR A 150 -7.76 -3.76 5.30
N PRO A 151 -8.90 -3.13 5.67
CA PRO A 151 -9.70 -2.36 4.72
C PRO A 151 -8.89 -1.18 4.17
N SER A 152 -8.88 -1.04 2.84
CA SER A 152 -8.11 0.01 2.16
C SER A 152 -8.63 1.42 2.48
N ALA A 153 -9.89 1.57 2.80
CA ALA A 153 -10.48 2.85 3.16
C ALA A 153 -9.75 3.54 4.33
N THR A 154 -9.21 2.78 5.29
CA THR A 154 -8.51 3.31 6.47
C THR A 154 -7.24 4.10 6.11
N PHE A 155 -6.56 3.78 5.01
CA PHE A 155 -5.37 4.53 4.56
C PHE A 155 -5.63 5.43 3.35
N LEU A 156 -6.83 5.40 2.76
CA LEU A 156 -7.16 6.19 1.56
C LEU A 156 -8.02 7.41 1.87
N LEU A 157 -8.93 7.32 2.84
CA LEU A 157 -9.93 8.37 3.07
C LEU A 157 -9.50 9.43 4.10
N PRO A 158 -8.84 9.11 5.23
CA PRO A 158 -8.44 10.10 6.21
C PRO A 158 -7.39 11.08 5.68
N ASP A 159 -7.46 12.33 6.11
CA ASP A 159 -6.47 13.37 5.78
C ASP A 159 -5.06 13.02 6.27
N THR A 160 -4.95 12.33 7.38
CA THR A 160 -3.69 11.87 7.98
C THR A 160 -3.65 10.36 8.03
N HIS A 161 -2.68 9.76 7.35
CA HIS A 161 -2.38 8.34 7.43
C HIS A 161 -1.12 8.12 8.29
N VAL A 162 -1.26 7.34 9.35
CA VAL A 162 -0.13 6.83 10.15
C VAL A 162 0.06 5.36 9.84
N ALA A 163 1.24 5.01 9.34
CA ALA A 163 1.60 3.63 9.03
C ALA A 163 2.62 3.09 10.04
N ILE A 164 2.25 2.03 10.76
CA ILE A 164 3.14 1.31 11.68
C ILE A 164 3.83 0.21 10.87
N VAL A 165 5.15 0.27 10.82
CA VAL A 165 6.01 -0.65 10.06
C VAL A 165 6.94 -1.38 11.01
N LEU A 166 6.92 -2.71 11.01
CA LEU A 166 7.90 -3.49 11.77
C LEU A 166 9.19 -3.61 10.95
N ALA A 167 10.34 -3.55 11.61
CA ALA A 167 11.64 -3.58 10.95
C ALA A 167 11.85 -4.84 10.07
N ASP A 168 11.29 -5.99 10.47
CA ASP A 168 11.33 -7.25 9.74
C ASP A 168 10.41 -7.30 8.52
N GLN A 169 9.48 -6.35 8.40
CA GLN A 169 8.64 -6.18 7.21
C GLN A 169 9.35 -5.46 6.06
N VAL A 170 10.53 -4.86 6.32
CA VAL A 170 11.27 -4.15 5.29
C VAL A 170 11.95 -5.14 4.35
N VAL A 171 11.66 -4.99 3.05
CA VAL A 171 12.22 -5.82 1.97
C VAL A 171 13.06 -4.97 1.02
N PRO A 172 14.04 -5.57 0.32
CA PRO A 172 14.91 -4.81 -0.58
C PRO A 172 14.16 -4.09 -1.69
N GLY A 173 13.36 -4.81 -2.46
CA GLY A 173 12.75 -4.30 -3.68
C GLY A 173 11.34 -4.84 -3.93
N MET A 174 10.81 -4.49 -5.09
CA MET A 174 9.47 -4.86 -5.52
C MET A 174 9.34 -6.38 -5.76
N GLU A 175 10.40 -7.01 -6.24
CA GLU A 175 10.44 -8.45 -6.50
C GLU A 175 10.21 -9.27 -5.24
N GLU A 176 10.88 -8.90 -4.12
CA GLU A 176 10.70 -9.54 -2.82
C GLU A 176 9.29 -9.27 -2.27
N ALA A 177 8.79 -8.05 -2.44
CA ALA A 177 7.43 -7.72 -2.01
C ALA A 177 6.39 -8.59 -2.74
N PHE A 178 6.47 -8.71 -4.06
CA PHE A 178 5.57 -9.58 -4.81
C PHE A 178 5.83 -11.07 -4.60
N ALA A 179 7.05 -11.48 -4.26
CA ALA A 179 7.32 -12.85 -3.82
C ALA A 179 6.52 -13.16 -2.53
N ARG A 180 6.59 -12.29 -1.52
CA ARG A 180 5.79 -12.42 -0.28
C ARG A 180 4.28 -12.46 -0.55
N VAL A 181 3.77 -11.64 -1.48
CA VAL A 181 2.33 -11.67 -1.86
C VAL A 181 1.94 -13.02 -2.43
N ARG A 182 2.78 -13.62 -3.28
CA ARG A 182 2.51 -14.95 -3.88
C ARG A 182 2.58 -16.09 -2.87
N GLU A 183 3.43 -15.98 -1.85
CA GLU A 183 3.57 -16.98 -0.78
C GLU A 183 2.30 -17.13 0.07
N GLN A 184 1.42 -16.11 0.08
CA GLN A 184 0.12 -16.21 0.75
C GLN A 184 -0.89 -17.14 0.04
N GLY A 185 -0.58 -17.61 -1.17
CA GLY A 185 -1.42 -18.50 -1.96
C GLY A 185 -2.57 -17.78 -2.66
N ALA A 186 -3.58 -17.32 -1.93
CA ALA A 186 -4.67 -16.54 -2.50
C ALA A 186 -4.26 -15.08 -2.68
N LEU A 187 -4.40 -14.55 -3.89
CA LEU A 187 -4.11 -13.15 -4.15
C LEU A 187 -5.14 -12.24 -3.45
N PRO A 188 -4.72 -11.16 -2.81
CA PRO A 188 -5.64 -10.18 -2.26
C PRO A 188 -6.43 -9.51 -3.39
N ARG A 189 -7.61 -8.98 -3.08
CA ARG A 189 -8.45 -8.28 -4.08
C ARG A 189 -7.75 -7.03 -4.64
N ALA A 190 -6.94 -6.37 -3.83
CA ALA A 190 -6.12 -5.23 -4.23
C ALA A 190 -4.78 -5.25 -3.51
N VAL A 191 -3.74 -4.86 -4.23
CA VAL A 191 -2.42 -4.52 -3.69
C VAL A 191 -2.18 -3.06 -4.04
N ASN A 192 -2.10 -2.21 -3.02
CA ASN A 192 -1.81 -0.79 -3.20
C ASN A 192 -0.35 -0.53 -2.83
N LEU A 193 0.34 0.23 -3.66
CA LEU A 193 1.71 0.70 -3.42
C LEU A 193 1.63 2.18 -3.03
N VAL A 194 1.96 2.49 -1.78
CA VAL A 194 1.82 3.83 -1.21
C VAL A 194 3.20 4.44 -0.97
N SER A 195 3.54 5.49 -1.72
CA SER A 195 4.82 6.19 -1.67
C SER A 195 4.60 7.65 -1.30
N GLY A 196 4.45 7.92 -0.01
CA GLY A 196 4.18 9.26 0.50
C GLY A 196 2.71 9.70 0.41
N PRO A 197 2.42 10.96 0.77
CA PRO A 197 1.08 11.54 0.72
C PRO A 197 0.56 11.67 -0.72
N SER A 198 -0.77 11.76 -0.85
CA SER A 198 -1.42 11.91 -2.15
C SER A 198 -1.03 13.23 -2.82
N ARG A 199 -0.57 13.13 -4.06
CA ARG A 199 -0.21 14.27 -4.92
C ARG A 199 -0.83 14.08 -6.28
N THR A 200 -1.53 15.08 -6.78
CA THR A 200 -1.99 15.13 -8.17
C THR A 200 -1.52 16.40 -8.84
N GLY A 201 -1.09 16.31 -10.09
CA GLY A 201 -0.67 17.46 -10.92
C GLY A 201 -1.64 17.73 -12.07
N ASP A 202 -2.75 17.00 -12.14
CA ASP A 202 -3.67 17.06 -13.28
C ASP A 202 -4.58 18.30 -13.28
N ILE A 203 -4.58 19.07 -12.19
CA ILE A 203 -5.37 20.30 -12.06
C ILE A 203 -4.45 21.49 -12.33
N GLU A 204 -4.61 22.10 -13.52
CA GLU A 204 -3.88 23.32 -13.96
C GLU A 204 -2.34 23.24 -13.80
N GLN A 205 -1.76 22.02 -13.90
CA GLN A 205 -0.32 21.76 -13.69
C GLN A 205 0.19 22.19 -12.30
N THR A 206 -0.71 22.38 -11.34
CA THR A 206 -0.38 22.72 -9.95
C THR A 206 -0.48 21.48 -9.09
N ILE A 207 0.55 21.21 -8.27
CA ILE A 207 0.55 20.08 -7.36
C ILE A 207 -0.45 20.33 -6.24
N VAL A 208 -1.53 19.55 -6.21
CA VAL A 208 -2.53 19.54 -5.14
C VAL A 208 -2.27 18.34 -4.24
N LEU A 209 -2.18 18.58 -2.93
CA LEU A 209 -2.04 17.52 -1.92
C LEU A 209 -3.41 17.07 -1.43
N GLY A 210 -3.61 15.75 -1.33
CA GLY A 210 -4.79 15.17 -0.69
C GLY A 210 -6.05 15.13 -1.55
N ALA A 211 -5.94 15.26 -2.87
CA ALA A 211 -7.13 15.19 -3.75
C ALA A 211 -7.71 13.78 -3.86
N HIS A 212 -6.87 12.74 -3.79
CA HIS A 212 -7.27 11.34 -3.99
C HIS A 212 -6.74 10.41 -2.89
N GLY A 213 -6.42 10.95 -1.73
CA GLY A 213 -5.89 10.20 -0.58
C GLY A 213 -5.35 11.14 0.50
N PRO A 214 -4.63 10.61 1.48
CA PRO A 214 -4.14 11.40 2.61
C PRO A 214 -3.27 12.59 2.19
N ARG A 215 -3.49 13.72 2.81
CA ARG A 215 -2.64 14.92 2.65
C ARG A 215 -1.33 14.78 3.41
N ARG A 216 -1.30 13.95 4.44
CA ARG A 216 -0.15 13.71 5.31
C ARG A 216 0.06 12.21 5.51
N MET A 217 1.30 11.80 5.46
CA MET A 217 1.69 10.44 5.77
C MET A 217 2.82 10.44 6.78
N HIS A 218 2.63 9.70 7.86
CA HIS A 218 3.62 9.49 8.91
C HIS A 218 3.92 8.01 9.06
N VAL A 219 5.20 7.65 9.04
CA VAL A 219 5.66 6.27 9.23
C VAL A 219 6.27 6.13 10.61
N VAL A 220 5.71 5.25 11.43
CA VAL A 220 6.31 4.84 12.71
C VAL A 220 6.93 3.47 12.52
N LEU A 221 8.26 3.44 12.47
CA LEU A 221 9.01 2.19 12.35
C LEU A 221 9.31 1.63 13.73
N VAL A 222 8.99 0.37 13.95
CA VAL A 222 9.16 -0.34 15.22
C VAL A 222 10.29 -1.36 15.12
N GLY A 223 11.29 -1.25 16.00
CA GLY A 223 12.43 -2.18 16.09
C GLY A 223 13.76 -1.65 15.59
#